data_18a4a82ab09e56e6a5e48585224c51a7
#
_entry.id   18a4a82ab09e56e6a5e48585224c51a7
#
_cell.length_a   1.000
_cell.length_b   1.000
_cell.length_c   1.000
_cell.angle_alpha   90.00
_cell.angle_beta   90.00
_cell.angle_gamma   90.00
#
_symmetry.space_group_name_H-M   'P 1'
#
loop_
_entity.id
_entity.type
_entity.pdbx_description
1 polymer ?
#
loop_
_entity_poly.entity_id
_entity_poly.type
_entity_poly.pdbx_seq_one_letter_code
_entity_poly.pdbx_strand_id
1 'polypeptide(L)'
;MIAMSLLVAGVRILGLREARLSEARLEQVQLTSLADGMINLTLLRLLDEIPGGHPPIDGTSFPVRFAGMAGTVQVQDESGKVDLNQAPEAALLKYLLAQDIDFETAQGLADKIMDWREPGIGRRLNGAKIDDYHRAGYAYGPRGGRMESVDELRLVMGMTPQLFERLAPGLTVVSQTAWPDQTDAPPAVLRALDGMDDEGIAALLTARAARLVTTQDGSVFDSTPPAAVGRAFSIDSQVAGRSETVRRHALLRLTGIPAAPFVVYQWR
;
A
#
# COMPACT_ATOMS: atom_id res chain seq x y z
N MET A 1 27.49 -4.29 -54.63
CA MET A 1 28.21 -4.70 -53.41
C MET A 1 27.75 -3.87 -52.19
N ILE A 2 27.83 -2.54 -52.22
CA ILE A 2 27.47 -1.66 -51.09
C ILE A 2 26.00 -1.83 -50.63
N ALA A 3 25.03 -1.91 -51.55
CA ALA A 3 23.62 -2.09 -51.22
C ALA A 3 23.32 -3.39 -50.46
N MET A 4 24.01 -4.47 -50.83
CA MET A 4 23.82 -5.79 -50.21
C MET A 4 24.45 -5.82 -48.80
N SER A 5 25.57 -5.12 -48.59
CA SER A 5 26.20 -4.95 -47.26
C SER A 5 25.32 -4.14 -46.30
N LEU A 6 24.63 -3.10 -46.79
CA LEU A 6 23.68 -2.31 -46.03
C LEU A 6 22.45 -3.12 -45.65
N LEU A 7 21.96 -3.96 -46.54
CA LEU A 7 20.79 -4.83 -46.26
C LEU A 7 21.12 -5.88 -45.20
N VAL A 8 22.28 -6.52 -45.28
CA VAL A 8 22.75 -7.49 -44.28
C VAL A 8 22.98 -6.82 -42.93
N ALA A 9 23.54 -5.60 -42.89
CA ALA A 9 23.70 -4.86 -41.68
C ALA A 9 22.34 -4.48 -41.04
N GLY A 10 21.37 -4.06 -41.86
CA GLY A 10 20.01 -3.77 -41.40
C GLY A 10 19.31 -4.99 -40.77
N VAL A 11 19.38 -6.13 -41.43
CA VAL A 11 18.79 -7.39 -40.90
C VAL A 11 19.47 -7.81 -39.59
N ARG A 12 20.78 -7.68 -39.46
CA ARG A 12 21.51 -7.97 -38.20
C ARG A 12 21.11 -7.05 -37.08
N ILE A 13 20.96 -5.75 -37.34
CA ILE A 13 20.54 -4.77 -36.32
C ILE A 13 19.11 -5.07 -35.84
N LEU A 14 18.19 -5.42 -36.76
CA LEU A 14 16.83 -5.81 -36.42
C LEU A 14 16.80 -7.08 -35.58
N GLY A 15 17.53 -8.13 -35.99
CA GLY A 15 17.60 -9.40 -35.26
C GLY A 15 18.20 -9.23 -33.85
N LEU A 16 19.21 -8.38 -33.67
CA LEU A 16 19.78 -8.08 -32.34
C LEU A 16 18.80 -7.30 -31.46
N ARG A 17 18.00 -6.41 -32.04
CA ARG A 17 16.95 -5.68 -31.28
C ARG A 17 15.85 -6.64 -30.84
N GLU A 18 15.37 -7.51 -31.69
CA GLU A 18 14.35 -8.51 -31.35
C GLU A 18 14.83 -9.49 -30.27
N ALA A 19 16.07 -9.96 -30.35
CA ALA A 19 16.68 -10.80 -29.33
C ALA A 19 16.72 -10.11 -27.97
N ARG A 20 17.19 -8.86 -27.92
CA ARG A 20 17.24 -8.05 -26.67
C ARG A 20 15.85 -7.79 -26.09
N LEU A 21 14.86 -7.51 -26.95
CA LEU A 21 13.46 -7.34 -26.48
C LEU A 21 12.89 -8.64 -25.92
N SER A 22 13.21 -9.77 -26.52
CA SER A 22 12.78 -11.09 -26.05
C SER A 22 13.42 -11.45 -24.72
N GLU A 23 14.73 -11.16 -24.56
CA GLU A 23 15.45 -11.33 -23.29
C GLU A 23 14.88 -10.45 -22.18
N ALA A 24 14.63 -9.17 -22.45
CA ALA A 24 14.04 -8.25 -21.48
C ALA A 24 12.63 -8.67 -21.05
N ARG A 25 11.79 -9.13 -22.00
CA ARG A 25 10.46 -9.67 -21.68
C ARG A 25 10.54 -10.92 -20.81
N LEU A 26 11.46 -11.82 -21.12
CA LEU A 26 11.66 -13.05 -20.33
C LEU A 26 12.12 -12.69 -18.91
N GLU A 27 13.07 -11.77 -18.77
CA GLU A 27 13.54 -11.25 -17.47
C GLU A 27 12.37 -10.66 -16.69
N GLN A 28 11.54 -9.80 -17.30
CA GLN A 28 10.38 -9.20 -16.67
C GLN A 28 9.39 -10.25 -16.14
N VAL A 29 9.04 -11.26 -16.94
CA VAL A 29 8.15 -12.35 -16.52
C VAL A 29 8.74 -13.15 -15.36
N GLN A 30 10.04 -13.45 -15.42
CA GLN A 30 10.73 -14.15 -14.33
C GLN A 30 10.72 -13.33 -13.04
N LEU A 31 11.07 -12.03 -13.10
CA LEU A 31 11.08 -11.15 -11.93
C LEU A 31 9.68 -10.98 -11.34
N THR A 32 8.64 -10.87 -12.19
CA THR A 32 7.24 -10.80 -11.75
C THR A 32 6.85 -12.08 -11.00
N SER A 33 7.17 -13.25 -11.55
CA SER A 33 6.88 -14.53 -10.92
C SER A 33 7.64 -14.72 -9.60
N LEU A 34 8.88 -14.23 -9.51
CA LEU A 34 9.67 -14.25 -8.28
C LEU A 34 9.06 -13.33 -7.21
N ALA A 35 8.64 -12.12 -7.60
CA ALA A 35 8.01 -11.17 -6.69
C ALA A 35 6.67 -11.70 -6.17
N ASP A 36 5.83 -12.30 -7.03
CA ASP A 36 4.60 -12.98 -6.61
C ASP A 36 4.90 -14.19 -5.70
N GLY A 37 5.96 -14.95 -5.98
CA GLY A 37 6.42 -16.04 -5.14
C GLY A 37 6.83 -15.58 -3.73
N MET A 38 7.49 -14.42 -3.61
CA MET A 38 7.85 -13.83 -2.32
C MET A 38 6.61 -13.38 -1.54
N ILE A 39 5.59 -12.81 -2.20
CA ILE A 39 4.30 -12.50 -1.57
C ILE A 39 3.66 -13.77 -1.03
N ASN A 40 3.57 -14.83 -1.84
CA ASN A 40 2.96 -16.08 -1.42
C ASN A 40 3.72 -16.74 -0.25
N LEU A 41 5.06 -16.71 -0.27
CA LEU A 41 5.86 -17.21 0.85
C LEU A 41 5.62 -16.41 2.12
N THR A 42 5.54 -15.09 2.01
CA THR A 42 5.25 -14.19 3.14
C THR A 42 3.84 -14.43 3.69
N LEU A 43 2.84 -14.60 2.81
CA LEU A 43 1.47 -14.96 3.19
C LEU A 43 1.43 -16.30 3.96
N LEU A 44 2.19 -17.29 3.49
CA LEU A 44 2.29 -18.57 4.18
C LEU A 44 2.84 -18.39 5.61
N ARG A 45 3.85 -17.55 5.79
CA ARG A 45 4.41 -17.22 7.11
C ARG A 45 3.44 -16.44 7.99
N LEU A 46 2.55 -15.58 7.42
CA LEU A 46 1.49 -14.91 8.17
C LEU A 46 0.39 -15.88 8.65
N LEU A 47 0.20 -17.00 7.93
CA LEU A 47 -0.75 -18.05 8.28
C LEU A 47 -0.16 -19.08 9.25
N ASP A 48 1.17 -19.08 9.44
CA ASP A 48 1.84 -20.03 10.32
C ASP A 48 1.59 -19.68 11.80
N GLU A 49 1.16 -20.63 12.60
CA GLU A 49 0.92 -20.45 14.04
C GLU A 49 2.18 -20.64 14.89
N ILE A 50 3.36 -20.84 14.26
CA ILE A 50 4.61 -21.07 14.98
C ILE A 50 5.10 -19.74 15.59
N PRO A 51 5.25 -19.65 16.93
CA PRO A 51 5.78 -18.46 17.58
C PRO A 51 7.19 -18.12 17.06
N GLY A 52 7.43 -16.85 16.72
CA GLY A 52 8.72 -16.37 16.19
C GLY A 52 8.95 -16.65 14.71
N GLY A 53 7.91 -17.08 13.97
CA GLY A 53 7.94 -17.29 12.51
C GLY A 53 7.27 -16.20 11.69
N HIS A 54 6.61 -15.23 12.32
CA HIS A 54 5.87 -14.19 11.65
C HIS A 54 6.76 -13.07 11.12
N PRO A 55 6.51 -12.57 9.89
CA PRO A 55 7.18 -11.38 9.40
C PRO A 55 6.72 -10.13 10.18
N PRO A 56 7.51 -9.04 10.21
CA PRO A 56 7.05 -7.75 10.72
C PRO A 56 5.85 -7.27 9.88
N ILE A 57 4.85 -6.67 10.55
CA ILE A 57 3.58 -6.22 9.92
C ILE A 57 3.35 -4.71 10.01
N ASP A 58 4.35 -3.97 10.39
CA ASP A 58 4.32 -2.52 10.64
C ASP A 58 4.89 -1.68 9.49
N GLY A 59 5.02 -2.28 8.30
CA GLY A 59 5.62 -1.65 7.13
C GLY A 59 7.16 -1.70 7.12
N THR A 60 7.79 -2.37 8.07
CA THR A 60 9.24 -2.57 8.04
C THR A 60 9.61 -3.47 6.86
N SER A 61 10.61 -3.02 6.07
CA SER A 61 11.14 -3.78 4.94
C SER A 61 12.12 -4.85 5.42
N PHE A 62 11.98 -6.06 4.92
CA PHE A 62 12.86 -7.18 5.26
C PHE A 62 13.25 -8.00 4.02
N PRO A 63 14.43 -8.65 4.04
CA PRO A 63 14.88 -9.48 2.93
C PRO A 63 14.10 -10.80 2.88
N VAL A 64 13.78 -11.24 1.67
CA VAL A 64 13.19 -12.56 1.41
C VAL A 64 13.98 -13.23 0.30
N ARG A 65 14.27 -14.53 0.46
CA ARG A 65 14.85 -15.37 -0.58
C ARG A 65 13.81 -16.35 -1.10
N PHE A 66 13.66 -16.40 -2.43
CA PHE A 66 12.76 -17.31 -3.11
C PHE A 66 13.41 -17.79 -4.41
N ALA A 67 13.41 -19.11 -4.66
CA ALA A 67 13.99 -19.73 -5.86
C ALA A 67 15.45 -19.28 -6.17
N GLY A 68 16.26 -19.09 -5.14
CA GLY A 68 17.66 -18.67 -5.27
C GLY A 68 17.88 -17.17 -5.49
N MET A 69 16.83 -16.38 -5.66
CA MET A 69 16.89 -14.91 -5.80
C MET A 69 16.55 -14.23 -4.47
N ALA A 70 17.18 -13.08 -4.24
CA ALA A 70 16.87 -12.22 -3.10
C ALA A 70 16.02 -11.04 -3.55
N GLY A 71 15.07 -10.65 -2.71
CA GLY A 71 14.28 -9.44 -2.84
C GLY A 71 13.96 -8.85 -1.48
N THR A 72 13.18 -7.80 -1.47
CA THR A 72 12.65 -7.18 -0.25
C THR A 72 11.14 -7.28 -0.22
N VAL A 73 10.60 -7.50 0.98
CA VAL A 73 9.15 -7.52 1.21
C VAL A 73 8.84 -6.54 2.34
N GLN A 74 7.70 -5.89 2.25
CA GLN A 74 7.06 -5.15 3.33
C GLN A 74 5.69 -5.73 3.57
N VAL A 75 5.31 -5.89 4.82
CA VAL A 75 3.94 -6.22 5.22
C VAL A 75 3.43 -5.10 6.10
N GLN A 76 2.29 -4.54 5.75
CA GLN A 76 1.63 -3.52 6.55
C GLN A 76 0.26 -4.03 6.96
N ASP A 77 0.02 -4.08 8.27
CA ASP A 77 -1.32 -4.26 8.77
C ASP A 77 -2.18 -3.03 8.46
N GLU A 78 -3.28 -3.25 7.80
CA GLU A 78 -4.19 -2.16 7.41
C GLU A 78 -4.88 -1.50 8.62
N SER A 79 -4.95 -2.17 9.79
CA SER A 79 -5.46 -1.55 11.01
C SER A 79 -4.60 -0.39 11.53
N GLY A 80 -3.33 -0.35 11.16
CA GLY A 80 -2.44 0.77 11.45
C GLY A 80 -2.68 2.01 10.57
N LYS A 81 -3.54 1.94 9.56
CA LYS A 81 -3.87 3.05 8.64
C LYS A 81 -5.22 3.69 8.96
N VAL A 82 -5.42 4.92 8.49
CA VAL A 82 -6.71 5.62 8.59
C VAL A 82 -7.68 5.05 7.55
N ASP A 83 -8.78 4.45 8.02
CA ASP A 83 -9.80 3.87 7.13
C ASP A 83 -10.76 4.94 6.62
N LEU A 84 -10.72 5.22 5.32
CA LEU A 84 -11.59 6.22 4.67
C LEU A 84 -13.09 5.93 4.87
N ASN A 85 -13.46 4.69 5.14
CA ASN A 85 -14.84 4.28 5.35
C ASN A 85 -15.31 4.27 6.81
N GLN A 86 -14.37 4.14 7.77
CA GLN A 86 -14.71 3.99 9.19
C GLN A 86 -14.25 5.17 10.05
N ALA A 87 -13.15 5.83 9.66
CA ALA A 87 -12.59 6.90 10.45
C ALA A 87 -13.59 8.04 10.67
N PRO A 88 -13.78 8.52 11.90
CA PRO A 88 -14.54 9.74 12.15
C PRO A 88 -13.82 10.96 11.56
N GLU A 89 -14.56 12.04 11.33
CA GLU A 89 -14.03 13.30 10.80
C GLU A 89 -12.76 13.76 11.58
N ALA A 90 -12.80 13.65 12.90
CA ALA A 90 -11.66 14.03 13.75
C ALA A 90 -10.38 13.22 13.43
N ALA A 91 -10.48 11.92 13.12
CA ALA A 91 -9.32 11.11 12.74
C ALA A 91 -8.78 11.51 11.37
N LEU A 92 -9.68 11.74 10.40
CA LEU A 92 -9.31 12.25 9.08
C LEU A 92 -8.61 13.61 9.18
N LEU A 93 -9.19 14.55 9.93
CA LEU A 93 -8.62 15.88 10.13
C LEU A 93 -7.23 15.81 10.76
N LYS A 94 -7.06 15.03 11.84
CA LYS A 94 -5.75 14.84 12.49
C LYS A 94 -4.72 14.28 11.51
N TYR A 95 -5.11 13.29 10.73
CA TYR A 95 -4.21 12.72 9.73
C TYR A 95 -3.79 13.74 8.66
N LEU A 96 -4.73 14.52 8.13
CA LEU A 96 -4.47 15.56 7.14
C LEU A 96 -3.53 16.65 7.69
N LEU A 97 -3.77 17.11 8.93
CA LEU A 97 -2.90 18.10 9.61
C LEU A 97 -1.48 17.54 9.83
N ALA A 98 -1.35 16.26 10.19
CA ALA A 98 -0.06 15.60 10.38
C ALA A 98 0.75 15.45 9.07
N GLN A 99 0.13 15.71 7.91
CA GLN A 99 0.78 15.77 6.61
C GLN A 99 1.11 17.21 6.17
N ASP A 100 1.24 18.14 7.11
CA ASP A 100 1.56 19.57 6.87
C ASP A 100 0.57 20.27 5.91
N ILE A 101 -0.69 19.88 5.97
CA ILE A 101 -1.79 20.55 5.26
C ILE A 101 -2.36 21.61 6.22
N ASP A 102 -2.54 22.84 5.74
CA ASP A 102 -3.15 23.90 6.55
C ASP A 102 -4.57 23.54 7.00
N PHE A 103 -5.00 24.13 8.11
CA PHE A 103 -6.25 23.76 8.77
C PHE A 103 -7.47 23.92 7.87
N GLU A 104 -7.57 25.01 7.08
CA GLU A 104 -8.72 25.27 6.23
C GLU A 104 -8.83 24.23 5.10
N THR A 105 -7.72 23.94 4.45
CA THR A 105 -7.65 22.88 3.42
C THR A 105 -7.91 21.50 4.02
N ALA A 106 -7.35 21.18 5.17
CA ALA A 106 -7.54 19.89 5.84
C ALA A 106 -9.00 19.68 6.26
N GLN A 107 -9.64 20.70 6.87
CA GLN A 107 -11.05 20.65 7.25
C GLN A 107 -11.95 20.50 6.02
N GLY A 108 -11.65 21.26 4.96
CA GLY A 108 -12.40 21.17 3.72
C GLY A 108 -12.28 19.82 3.02
N LEU A 109 -11.12 19.20 3.07
CA LEU A 109 -10.93 17.84 2.53
C LEU A 109 -11.62 16.79 3.41
N ALA A 110 -11.51 16.88 4.74
CA ALA A 110 -12.19 15.96 5.65
C ALA A 110 -13.71 15.99 5.42
N ASP A 111 -14.33 17.18 5.37
CA ASP A 111 -15.74 17.34 5.09
C ASP A 111 -16.15 16.72 3.75
N LYS A 112 -15.35 16.92 2.69
CA LYS A 112 -15.64 16.37 1.36
C LYS A 112 -15.46 14.86 1.30
N ILE A 113 -14.49 14.29 2.03
CA ILE A 113 -14.31 12.83 2.15
C ILE A 113 -15.51 12.21 2.87
N MET A 114 -15.97 12.85 3.95
CA MET A 114 -17.17 12.41 4.65
C MET A 114 -18.40 12.48 3.76
N ASP A 115 -18.59 13.60 3.04
CA ASP A 115 -19.70 13.77 2.11
C ASP A 115 -19.64 12.81 0.90
N TRP A 116 -18.44 12.41 0.49
CA TRP A 116 -18.23 11.42 -0.57
C TRP A 116 -18.81 10.05 -0.20
N ARG A 117 -18.57 9.60 1.03
CA ARG A 117 -18.98 8.26 1.50
C ARG A 117 -20.38 8.20 2.12
N GLU A 118 -20.94 9.34 2.52
CA GLU A 118 -22.24 9.38 3.17
C GLU A 118 -23.38 9.55 2.18
N PRO A 119 -24.43 8.70 2.27
CA PRO A 119 -25.59 8.83 1.42
C PRO A 119 -26.39 10.10 1.76
N GLY A 120 -27.21 10.55 0.80
CA GLY A 120 -28.14 11.67 0.98
C GLY A 120 -27.59 13.00 0.46
N ILE A 121 -28.46 14.02 0.59
CA ILE A 121 -28.22 15.36 0.04
C ILE A 121 -27.64 16.35 1.07
N GLY A 122 -27.61 15.96 2.34
CA GLY A 122 -27.04 16.78 3.40
C GLY A 122 -25.54 17.03 3.15
N ARG A 123 -25.14 18.31 3.18
CA ARG A 123 -23.77 18.75 2.95
C ARG A 123 -23.17 19.29 4.25
N ARG A 124 -21.91 18.90 4.56
CA ARG A 124 -21.12 19.52 5.62
C ARG A 124 -20.77 20.97 5.28
N LEU A 125 -20.32 21.73 6.27
CA LEU A 125 -20.02 23.15 6.11
C LEU A 125 -19.07 23.42 4.94
N ASN A 126 -17.95 22.69 4.87
CA ASN A 126 -16.94 22.79 3.82
C ASN A 126 -17.00 21.59 2.84
N GLY A 127 -18.06 20.77 2.94
CA GLY A 127 -18.26 19.60 2.13
C GLY A 127 -18.72 19.92 0.71
N ALA A 128 -18.98 18.88 -0.09
CA ALA A 128 -19.46 19.02 -1.45
C ALA A 128 -20.36 17.84 -1.83
N LYS A 129 -21.51 18.15 -2.43
CA LYS A 129 -22.46 17.18 -3.01
C LYS A 129 -22.53 17.37 -4.53
N ILE A 130 -23.39 16.61 -5.19
CA ILE A 130 -23.47 16.54 -6.66
C ILE A 130 -23.55 17.93 -7.33
N ASP A 131 -24.32 18.86 -6.78
CA ASP A 131 -24.49 20.21 -7.35
C ASP A 131 -23.21 21.05 -7.25
N ASP A 132 -22.40 20.82 -6.19
CA ASP A 132 -21.12 21.51 -6.01
C ASP A 132 -20.09 21.00 -7.03
N TYR A 133 -20.05 19.68 -7.27
CA TYR A 133 -19.22 19.06 -8.29
C TYR A 133 -19.58 19.56 -9.69
N HIS A 134 -20.88 19.58 -10.05
CA HIS A 134 -21.33 20.08 -11.35
C HIS A 134 -21.00 21.57 -11.54
N ARG A 135 -21.19 22.42 -10.50
CA ARG A 135 -20.79 23.82 -10.53
C ARG A 135 -19.30 24.04 -10.73
N ALA A 136 -18.48 23.12 -10.20
CA ALA A 136 -17.04 23.12 -10.38
C ALA A 136 -16.59 22.50 -11.72
N GLY A 137 -17.53 22.07 -12.58
CA GLY A 137 -17.23 21.54 -13.92
C GLY A 137 -16.97 20.03 -13.99
N TYR A 138 -17.18 19.29 -12.90
CA TYR A 138 -17.07 17.83 -12.92
C TYR A 138 -18.34 17.20 -13.50
N ALA A 139 -18.18 16.16 -14.32
CA ALA A 139 -19.29 15.39 -14.88
C ALA A 139 -19.82 14.30 -13.91
N TYR A 140 -19.29 14.25 -12.70
CA TYR A 140 -19.63 13.29 -11.66
C TYR A 140 -19.81 13.98 -10.31
N GLY A 141 -20.25 13.24 -9.30
CA GLY A 141 -20.37 13.68 -7.92
C GLY A 141 -19.97 12.60 -6.93
N PRO A 142 -20.15 12.86 -5.62
CA PRO A 142 -19.85 11.89 -4.58
C PRO A 142 -20.59 10.57 -4.80
N ARG A 143 -19.92 9.46 -4.44
CA ARG A 143 -20.50 8.12 -4.51
C ARG A 143 -21.75 7.95 -3.63
N GLY A 144 -21.79 8.63 -2.48
CA GLY A 144 -22.86 8.46 -1.48
C GLY A 144 -22.84 7.05 -0.86
N GLY A 145 -21.69 6.44 -0.75
CA GLY A 145 -21.47 5.10 -0.21
C GLY A 145 -19.99 4.83 0.05
N ARG A 146 -19.71 3.65 0.59
CA ARG A 146 -18.33 3.25 0.93
C ARG A 146 -17.40 3.33 -0.29
N MET A 147 -16.20 3.85 -0.09
CA MET A 147 -15.13 3.81 -1.08
C MET A 147 -14.67 2.36 -1.30
N GLU A 148 -14.41 1.98 -2.55
CA GLU A 148 -13.95 0.65 -2.92
C GLU A 148 -12.42 0.55 -2.95
N SER A 149 -11.75 1.68 -3.15
CA SER A 149 -10.28 1.76 -3.15
C SER A 149 -9.82 3.13 -2.65
N VAL A 150 -8.56 3.20 -2.19
CA VAL A 150 -7.92 4.47 -1.84
C VAL A 150 -7.79 5.38 -3.07
N ASP A 151 -7.64 4.82 -4.27
CA ASP A 151 -7.55 5.59 -5.52
C ASP A 151 -8.80 6.43 -5.80
N GLU A 152 -9.97 6.04 -5.26
CA GLU A 152 -11.21 6.80 -5.38
C GLU A 152 -11.10 8.20 -4.74
N LEU A 153 -10.18 8.37 -3.78
CA LEU A 153 -9.89 9.67 -3.18
C LEU A 153 -9.44 10.71 -4.23
N ARG A 154 -8.86 10.30 -5.36
CA ARG A 154 -8.49 11.18 -6.49
C ARG A 154 -9.70 11.89 -7.12
N LEU A 155 -10.89 11.35 -6.92
CA LEU A 155 -12.16 11.92 -7.41
C LEU A 155 -12.77 12.92 -6.42
N VAL A 156 -12.30 12.99 -5.19
CA VAL A 156 -12.79 13.94 -4.19
C VAL A 156 -12.37 15.36 -4.57
N MET A 157 -13.33 16.26 -4.63
CA MET A 157 -13.11 17.65 -5.04
C MET A 157 -12.07 18.34 -4.14
N GLY A 158 -11.03 18.91 -4.76
CA GLY A 158 -9.89 19.53 -4.09
C GLY A 158 -8.70 18.58 -3.88
N MET A 159 -8.83 17.30 -4.19
CA MET A 159 -7.70 16.38 -4.17
C MET A 159 -6.82 16.62 -5.40
N THR A 160 -5.56 16.95 -5.17
CA THR A 160 -4.55 17.04 -6.23
C THR A 160 -3.71 15.78 -6.30
N PRO A 161 -3.05 15.49 -7.44
CA PRO A 161 -2.14 14.36 -7.53
C PRO A 161 -1.05 14.36 -6.44
N GLN A 162 -0.50 15.52 -6.13
CA GLN A 162 0.55 15.68 -5.12
C GLN A 162 0.03 15.40 -3.70
N LEU A 163 -1.18 15.88 -3.37
CA LEU A 163 -1.83 15.57 -2.11
C LEU A 163 -2.13 14.08 -2.00
N PHE A 164 -2.67 13.49 -3.06
CA PHE A 164 -2.95 12.05 -3.08
C PHE A 164 -1.70 11.20 -2.81
N GLU A 165 -0.59 11.45 -3.52
CA GLU A 165 0.66 10.69 -3.34
C GLU A 165 1.21 10.81 -1.91
N ARG A 166 1.02 11.96 -1.25
CA ARG A 166 1.41 12.18 0.14
C ARG A 166 0.50 11.45 1.13
N LEU A 167 -0.80 11.43 0.85
CA LEU A 167 -1.82 10.89 1.75
C LEU A 167 -2.00 9.38 1.61
N ALA A 168 -1.97 8.85 0.40
CA ALA A 168 -2.32 7.46 0.11
C ALA A 168 -1.59 6.41 0.96
N PRO A 169 -0.29 6.56 1.31
CA PRO A 169 0.43 5.56 2.09
C PRO A 169 -0.14 5.30 3.50
N GLY A 170 -0.78 6.31 4.11
CA GLY A 170 -1.39 6.17 5.45
C GLY A 170 -2.90 5.88 5.44
N LEU A 171 -3.49 5.67 4.26
CA LEU A 171 -4.92 5.46 4.08
C LEU A 171 -5.26 4.03 3.68
N THR A 172 -6.46 3.60 4.05
CA THR A 172 -7.03 2.31 3.66
C THR A 172 -8.56 2.41 3.51
N VAL A 173 -9.16 1.37 2.98
CA VAL A 173 -10.64 1.21 2.89
C VAL A 173 -11.10 -0.13 3.48
N VAL A 174 -10.16 -0.92 4.00
CA VAL A 174 -10.42 -2.32 4.38
C VAL A 174 -10.07 -2.66 5.83
N SER A 175 -9.51 -1.76 6.64
CA SER A 175 -9.15 -2.08 8.03
C SER A 175 -10.37 -2.39 8.89
N GLN A 176 -11.48 -1.71 8.65
CA GLN A 176 -12.72 -1.77 9.45
C GLN A 176 -12.56 -1.19 10.87
N THR A 177 -11.52 -0.40 11.10
CA THR A 177 -11.26 0.27 12.37
C THR A 177 -11.56 1.76 12.28
N ALA A 178 -12.15 2.35 13.32
CA ALA A 178 -12.43 3.78 13.37
C ALA A 178 -11.17 4.62 13.64
N TRP A 179 -10.22 4.06 14.37
CA TRP A 179 -8.94 4.68 14.72
C TRP A 179 -7.79 3.74 14.38
N PRO A 180 -6.67 4.28 13.88
CA PRO A 180 -5.48 3.47 13.59
C PRO A 180 -4.92 2.82 14.86
N ASP A 181 -4.45 1.57 14.72
CA ASP A 181 -3.70 0.90 15.77
C ASP A 181 -2.27 1.44 15.83
N GLN A 182 -1.90 2.04 16.95
CA GLN A 182 -0.58 2.61 17.17
C GLN A 182 0.54 1.57 17.01
N THR A 183 0.27 0.30 17.36
CA THR A 183 1.29 -0.76 17.33
C THR A 183 1.83 -0.97 15.91
N ASP A 184 0.96 -0.88 14.90
CA ASP A 184 1.27 -1.23 13.52
C ASP A 184 1.17 -0.02 12.58
N ALA A 185 0.85 1.19 13.10
CA ALA A 185 0.70 2.39 12.30
C ALA A 185 2.01 2.78 11.58
N PRO A 186 1.96 3.10 10.28
CA PRO A 186 3.12 3.61 9.56
C PRO A 186 3.53 5.01 10.09
N PRO A 187 4.80 5.44 9.91
CA PRO A 187 5.29 6.72 10.44
C PRO A 187 4.43 7.93 10.07
N ALA A 188 3.84 7.94 8.88
CA ALA A 188 2.95 9.01 8.42
C ALA A 188 1.66 9.11 9.26
N VAL A 189 1.19 8.00 9.81
CA VAL A 189 -0.01 7.95 10.66
C VAL A 189 0.32 8.21 12.12
N LEU A 190 1.48 7.77 12.60
CA LEU A 190 1.90 7.96 14.00
C LEU A 190 1.84 9.43 14.43
N ARG A 191 2.21 10.37 13.55
CA ARG A 191 2.11 11.82 13.81
C ARG A 191 0.69 12.34 14.02
N ALA A 192 -0.31 11.58 13.55
CA ALA A 192 -1.72 11.91 13.70
C ALA A 192 -2.33 11.40 15.01
N LEU A 193 -1.62 10.55 15.74
CA LEU A 193 -2.10 9.94 16.97
C LEU A 193 -1.85 10.86 18.18
N ASP A 194 -2.80 10.88 19.10
CA ASP A 194 -2.71 11.69 20.30
C ASP A 194 -1.54 11.25 21.21
N GLY A 195 -0.78 12.20 21.70
CA GLY A 195 0.34 11.95 22.60
C GLY A 195 1.62 11.46 21.91
N MET A 196 1.65 11.45 20.56
CA MET A 196 2.82 11.07 19.78
C MET A 196 3.57 12.32 19.31
N ASP A 197 4.65 12.64 19.98
CA ASP A 197 5.66 13.59 19.49
C ASP A 197 6.79 12.86 18.74
N ASP A 198 7.73 13.62 18.19
CA ASP A 198 8.85 13.05 17.42
C ASP A 198 9.72 12.11 18.27
N GLU A 199 9.86 12.38 19.60
CA GLU A 199 10.62 11.52 20.52
C GLU A 199 9.86 10.19 20.76
N GLY A 200 8.57 10.25 21.01
CA GLY A 200 7.70 9.08 21.17
C GLY A 200 7.66 8.22 19.92
N ILE A 201 7.60 8.84 18.73
CA ILE A 201 7.68 8.12 17.45
C ILE A 201 9.04 7.42 17.31
N ALA A 202 10.14 8.11 17.56
CA ALA A 202 11.49 7.54 17.49
C ALA A 202 11.67 6.37 18.48
N ALA A 203 11.17 6.51 19.71
CA ALA A 203 11.19 5.45 20.72
C ALA A 203 10.38 4.22 20.26
N LEU A 204 9.18 4.43 19.71
CA LEU A 204 8.33 3.35 19.19
C LEU A 204 9.01 2.61 18.02
N LEU A 205 9.57 3.33 17.05
CA LEU A 205 10.26 2.73 15.91
C LEU A 205 11.51 1.94 16.37
N THR A 206 12.23 2.45 17.37
CA THR A 206 13.35 1.72 17.99
C THR A 206 12.88 0.43 18.67
N ALA A 207 11.77 0.49 19.41
CA ALA A 207 11.18 -0.69 20.05
C ALA A 207 10.71 -1.74 19.03
N ARG A 208 10.12 -1.31 17.89
CA ARG A 208 9.76 -2.19 16.80
C ARG A 208 10.98 -2.88 16.21
N ALA A 209 12.04 -2.12 15.90
CA ALA A 209 13.29 -2.68 15.39
C ALA A 209 13.93 -3.69 16.38
N ALA A 210 13.83 -3.46 17.67
CA ALA A 210 14.35 -4.36 18.70
C ALA A 210 13.61 -5.72 18.79
N ARG A 211 12.39 -5.82 18.26
CA ARG A 211 11.64 -7.08 18.18
C ARG A 211 12.08 -7.97 17.02
N LEU A 212 12.79 -7.41 16.04
CA LEU A 212 13.20 -8.14 14.85
C LEU A 212 14.35 -9.11 15.18
N VAL A 213 14.17 -10.36 14.82
CA VAL A 213 15.17 -11.42 14.94
C VAL A 213 15.61 -11.85 13.54
N THR A 214 16.91 -11.84 13.29
CA THR A 214 17.49 -12.34 12.04
C THR A 214 18.07 -13.72 12.26
N THR A 215 17.61 -14.69 11.50
CA THR A 215 18.11 -16.08 11.54
C THR A 215 19.40 -16.25 10.71
N GLN A 216 20.07 -17.38 10.85
CA GLN A 216 21.34 -17.65 10.15
C GLN A 216 21.20 -17.68 8.63
N ASP A 217 20.02 -18.01 8.09
CA ASP A 217 19.71 -17.98 6.66
C ASP A 217 19.33 -16.57 6.16
N GLY A 218 19.35 -15.57 7.04
CA GLY A 218 19.02 -14.18 6.74
C GLY A 218 17.52 -13.87 6.71
N SER A 219 16.65 -14.78 7.15
CA SER A 219 15.23 -14.51 7.34
C SER A 219 15.02 -13.57 8.54
N VAL A 220 14.05 -12.66 8.44
CA VAL A 220 13.70 -11.71 9.49
C VAL A 220 12.30 -12.03 10.00
N PHE A 221 12.15 -12.09 11.32
CA PHE A 221 10.90 -12.37 12.01
C PHE A 221 10.67 -11.36 13.14
N ASP A 222 9.39 -11.12 13.47
CA ASP A 222 9.01 -10.42 14.69
C ASP A 222 8.91 -11.45 15.84
N SER A 223 9.51 -11.14 16.97
CA SER A 223 9.46 -11.97 18.17
C SER A 223 8.08 -11.95 18.87
N THR A 224 7.22 -11.02 18.49
CA THR A 224 5.86 -10.88 19.02
C THR A 224 4.87 -11.23 17.91
N PRO A 225 4.35 -12.47 17.86
CA PRO A 225 3.41 -12.86 16.80
C PRO A 225 2.12 -12.05 16.90
N PRO A 226 1.66 -11.45 15.80
CA PRO A 226 0.39 -10.74 15.73
C PRO A 226 -0.77 -11.72 15.74
N ALA A 227 -1.91 -11.29 16.28
CA ALA A 227 -3.19 -11.94 16.01
C ALA A 227 -3.61 -11.59 14.56
N ALA A 228 -3.24 -12.43 13.62
CA ALA A 228 -3.40 -12.14 12.19
C ALA A 228 -4.83 -12.42 11.65
N VAL A 229 -5.57 -13.31 12.29
CA VAL A 229 -6.92 -13.72 11.85
C VAL A 229 -7.91 -12.57 11.91
N GLY A 230 -8.65 -12.37 10.81
CA GLY A 230 -9.63 -11.30 10.67
C GLY A 230 -9.02 -9.95 10.23
N ARG A 231 -7.69 -9.80 10.26
CA ARG A 231 -7.00 -8.57 9.86
C ARG A 231 -6.72 -8.54 8.34
N ALA A 232 -6.65 -7.35 7.79
CA ALA A 232 -6.25 -7.12 6.41
C ALA A 232 -4.80 -6.64 6.35
N PHE A 233 -4.08 -7.09 5.32
CA PHE A 233 -2.67 -6.77 5.12
C PHE A 233 -2.41 -6.32 3.69
N SER A 234 -1.58 -5.31 3.51
CA SER A 234 -0.88 -5.10 2.25
C SER A 234 0.49 -5.74 2.31
N ILE A 235 0.87 -6.42 1.23
CA ILE A 235 2.17 -7.06 1.06
C ILE A 235 2.77 -6.50 -0.22
N ASP A 236 3.88 -5.80 -0.08
CA ASP A 236 4.65 -5.25 -1.19
C ASP A 236 5.95 -6.04 -1.33
N SER A 237 6.23 -6.54 -2.53
CA SER A 237 7.48 -7.21 -2.84
C SER A 237 8.25 -6.47 -3.93
N GLN A 238 9.57 -6.47 -3.83
CA GLN A 238 10.46 -5.85 -4.79
C GLN A 238 11.63 -6.78 -5.10
N VAL A 239 11.84 -7.03 -6.39
CA VAL A 239 12.96 -7.85 -6.90
C VAL A 239 13.71 -7.05 -7.93
N ALA A 240 15.03 -6.93 -7.75
CA ALA A 240 15.91 -6.27 -8.69
C ALA A 240 16.47 -7.29 -9.69
N GLY A 241 16.28 -7.04 -10.98
CA GLY A 241 16.93 -7.74 -12.08
C GLY A 241 18.19 -7.05 -12.55
N ARG A 242 18.67 -7.43 -13.73
CA ARG A 242 19.84 -6.82 -14.37
C ARG A 242 19.54 -5.44 -14.96
N SER A 243 18.36 -5.30 -15.56
CA SER A 243 17.92 -4.12 -16.30
C SER A 243 16.80 -3.34 -15.61
N GLU A 244 16.01 -4.00 -14.79
CA GLU A 244 14.85 -3.40 -14.16
C GLU A 244 14.61 -3.92 -12.74
N THR A 245 13.76 -3.22 -12.01
CA THR A 245 13.24 -3.64 -10.71
C THR A 245 11.74 -3.83 -10.82
N VAL A 246 11.26 -5.02 -10.52
CA VAL A 246 9.84 -5.33 -10.49
C VAL A 246 9.31 -5.17 -9.08
N ARG A 247 8.14 -4.57 -8.97
CA ARG A 247 7.36 -4.45 -7.74
C ARG A 247 6.01 -5.11 -7.91
N ARG A 248 5.58 -5.83 -6.88
CA ARG A 248 4.26 -6.45 -6.82
C ARG A 248 3.58 -6.08 -5.52
N HIS A 249 2.27 -5.91 -5.57
CA HIS A 249 1.45 -5.51 -4.44
C HIS A 249 0.26 -6.46 -4.30
N ALA A 250 -0.01 -6.93 -3.09
CA ALA A 250 -1.22 -7.66 -2.75
C ALA A 250 -1.89 -7.00 -1.54
N LEU A 251 -3.22 -6.85 -1.61
CA LEU A 251 -4.06 -6.45 -0.50
C LEU A 251 -5.05 -7.59 -0.21
N LEU A 252 -5.00 -8.13 0.99
CA LEU A 252 -5.77 -9.31 1.36
C LEU A 252 -6.22 -9.26 2.82
N ARG A 253 -7.20 -10.10 3.18
CA ARG A 253 -7.66 -10.32 4.55
C ARG A 253 -7.52 -11.78 4.91
N LEU A 254 -6.98 -12.09 6.09
CA LEU A 254 -6.95 -13.43 6.65
C LEU A 254 -8.30 -13.74 7.30
N THR A 255 -8.89 -14.89 6.95
CA THR A 255 -10.26 -15.23 7.38
C THR A 255 -10.31 -16.09 8.61
N GLY A 256 -9.25 -16.85 8.90
CA GLY A 256 -9.25 -17.92 9.90
C GLY A 256 -10.03 -19.17 9.49
N ILE A 257 -10.51 -19.25 8.25
CA ILE A 257 -11.24 -20.42 7.72
C ILE A 257 -10.25 -21.29 6.94
N PRO A 258 -9.94 -22.53 7.38
CA PRO A 258 -8.92 -23.37 6.73
C PRO A 258 -9.17 -23.62 5.23
N ALA A 259 -10.44 -23.75 4.82
CA ALA A 259 -10.81 -23.98 3.42
C ALA A 259 -10.67 -22.71 2.53
N ALA A 260 -10.61 -21.52 3.12
CA ALA A 260 -10.45 -20.24 2.44
C ALA A 260 -9.67 -19.29 3.35
N PRO A 261 -8.36 -19.53 3.56
CA PRO A 261 -7.58 -18.86 4.61
C PRO A 261 -7.43 -17.36 4.43
N PHE A 262 -7.63 -16.85 3.21
CA PHE A 262 -7.60 -15.44 2.91
C PHE A 262 -8.55 -15.05 1.77
N VAL A 263 -8.90 -13.77 1.71
CA VAL A 263 -9.62 -13.13 0.59
C VAL A 263 -8.73 -12.06 0.02
N VAL A 264 -8.57 -12.06 -1.32
CA VAL A 264 -7.79 -11.06 -2.03
C VAL A 264 -8.70 -9.92 -2.47
N TYR A 265 -8.35 -8.69 -2.10
CA TYR A 265 -8.99 -7.47 -2.57
C TYR A 265 -8.28 -6.90 -3.81
N GLN A 266 -6.95 -7.00 -3.84
CA GLN A 266 -6.14 -6.50 -4.92
C GLN A 266 -4.87 -7.34 -5.09
N TRP A 267 -4.45 -7.54 -6.36
CA TRP A 267 -3.18 -8.16 -6.73
C TRP A 267 -2.69 -7.52 -8.04
N ARG A 268 -1.59 -6.79 -7.99
CA ARG A 268 -1.08 -6.04 -9.15
C ARG A 268 0.45 -5.97 -9.19
#